data_b942db3ed000062f063447cabee80b98
#
_entry.id   b942db3ed000062f063447cabee80b98
#
_cell.length_a   1.000
_cell.length_b   1.000
_cell.length_c   1.000
_cell.angle_alpha   90.00
_cell.angle_beta   90.00
_cell.angle_gamma   90.00
#
_symmetry.space_group_name_H-M   'P 1'
#
loop_
_entity.id
_entity.type
_entity.pdbx_description
1 polymer ?
#
loop_
_entity_poly.entity_id
_entity_poly.type
_entity_poly.pdbx_seq_one_letter_code
_entity_poly.pdbx_strand_id
1 'polypeptide(L)'
;MASSLSLAQSPPPTRVKTLSPPGAIKAEGTWSLGARAGDFVFVGGMQGVDPATNALVQDPQARILRAFLNLKLIAESERASLQDCVRLTVYVSDLKRFAPMVDKVQAELWGKPPYPPRTMVEVRRLFDDDIVEIDGVFYAPISK
;
A
#
# COMPACT_ATOMS: atom_id res chain seq x y z
N MET A 1 -19.65 34.15 -42.68
CA MET A 1 -18.78 32.96 -42.57
C MET A 1 -18.36 32.83 -41.13
N ALA A 2 -18.95 31.89 -40.38
CA ALA A 2 -18.60 31.64 -39.00
C ALA A 2 -17.47 30.60 -38.95
N SER A 3 -16.31 31.05 -38.46
CA SER A 3 -15.15 30.18 -38.25
C SER A 3 -15.40 29.39 -36.97
N SER A 4 -15.71 28.11 -37.10
CA SER A 4 -15.79 27.20 -35.95
C SER A 4 -14.39 26.92 -35.41
N LEU A 5 -14.04 27.53 -34.29
CA LEU A 5 -12.86 27.14 -33.52
C LEU A 5 -13.10 25.75 -32.96
N SER A 6 -12.47 24.75 -33.57
CA SER A 6 -12.34 23.42 -32.98
C SER A 6 -11.47 23.52 -31.74
N LEU A 7 -12.08 23.46 -30.54
CA LEU A 7 -11.35 23.27 -29.33
C LEU A 7 -10.74 21.86 -29.38
N ALA A 8 -9.44 21.80 -29.62
CA ALA A 8 -8.69 20.55 -29.48
C ALA A 8 -8.84 20.09 -28.05
N GLN A 9 -9.63 19.04 -27.85
CA GLN A 9 -9.73 18.39 -26.54
C GLN A 9 -8.35 17.82 -26.20
N SER A 10 -7.82 18.27 -25.07
CA SER A 10 -6.64 17.65 -24.49
C SER A 10 -6.89 16.15 -24.35
N PRO A 11 -5.91 15.29 -24.65
CA PRO A 11 -6.09 13.86 -24.44
C PRO A 11 -6.52 13.61 -22.99
N PRO A 12 -7.43 12.67 -22.74
CA PRO A 12 -7.86 12.40 -21.39
C PRO A 12 -6.61 12.06 -20.55
N PRO A 13 -6.49 12.61 -19.32
CA PRO A 13 -5.35 12.31 -18.46
C PRO A 13 -5.23 10.80 -18.28
N THR A 14 -4.01 10.31 -18.24
CA THR A 14 -3.73 8.87 -18.00
C THR A 14 -4.49 8.46 -16.74
N ARG A 15 -5.49 7.61 -16.88
CA ARG A 15 -6.46 7.32 -15.81
C ARG A 15 -5.83 6.61 -14.63
N VAL A 16 -4.77 5.86 -14.86
CA VAL A 16 -4.05 5.10 -13.83
C VAL A 16 -2.55 5.30 -14.04
N LYS A 17 -1.86 5.64 -12.97
CA LYS A 17 -0.39 5.74 -12.92
C LYS A 17 0.12 4.64 -11.99
N THR A 18 0.89 3.70 -12.50
CA THR A 18 1.59 2.70 -11.68
C THR A 18 2.73 3.33 -10.90
N LEU A 19 3.00 2.80 -9.70
CA LEU A 19 3.96 3.35 -8.75
C LEU A 19 5.13 2.38 -8.54
N SER A 20 6.34 2.91 -8.59
CA SER A 20 7.58 2.22 -8.26
C SER A 20 8.59 3.23 -7.72
N PRO A 21 8.35 3.79 -6.52
CA PRO A 21 9.19 4.86 -5.98
C PRO A 21 10.58 4.36 -5.59
N PRO A 22 11.58 5.25 -5.60
CA PRO A 22 12.92 4.93 -5.09
C PRO A 22 12.87 4.42 -3.64
N GLY A 23 13.71 3.45 -3.32
CA GLY A 23 13.78 2.86 -1.98
C GLY A 23 12.70 1.82 -1.66
N ALA A 24 11.77 1.58 -2.58
CA ALA A 24 10.81 0.50 -2.44
C ALA A 24 11.41 -0.86 -2.82
N ILE A 25 10.72 -1.93 -2.41
CA ILE A 25 11.03 -3.28 -2.88
C ILE A 25 10.88 -3.35 -4.40
N LYS A 26 11.49 -4.35 -5.02
CA LYS A 26 11.35 -4.59 -6.47
C LYS A 26 10.16 -5.48 -6.74
N ALA A 27 9.26 -5.04 -7.61
CA ALA A 27 8.22 -5.91 -8.16
C ALA A 27 8.86 -6.82 -9.22
N GLU A 28 8.87 -8.11 -8.93
CA GLU A 28 9.36 -9.14 -9.85
C GLU A 28 8.16 -9.95 -10.34
N GLY A 29 7.81 -9.81 -11.64
CA GLY A 29 6.67 -10.51 -12.23
C GLY A 29 5.61 -9.60 -12.83
N THR A 30 4.35 -10.05 -12.81
CA THR A 30 3.22 -9.42 -13.51
C THR A 30 2.37 -8.52 -12.60
N TRP A 31 2.99 -7.78 -11.70
CA TRP A 31 2.34 -6.92 -10.73
C TRP A 31 3.10 -5.60 -10.52
N SER A 32 2.44 -4.63 -9.93
CA SER A 32 3.02 -3.34 -9.55
C SER A 32 2.87 -3.11 -8.06
N LEU A 33 3.73 -2.29 -7.46
CA LEU A 33 3.70 -1.98 -6.03
C LEU A 33 2.44 -1.22 -5.63
N GLY A 34 1.95 -0.38 -6.52
CA GLY A 34 0.74 0.39 -6.31
C GLY A 34 0.33 1.14 -7.56
N ALA A 35 -0.77 1.87 -7.45
CA ALA A 35 -1.27 2.72 -8.52
C ALA A 35 -1.99 3.94 -7.95
N ARG A 36 -1.88 5.07 -8.65
CA ARG A 36 -2.74 6.23 -8.43
C ARG A 36 -3.86 6.26 -9.47
N ALA A 37 -5.08 6.47 -9.01
CA ALA A 37 -6.26 6.74 -9.83
C ALA A 37 -7.00 7.94 -9.24
N GLY A 38 -6.92 9.09 -9.92
CA GLY A 38 -7.46 10.34 -9.39
C GLY A 38 -6.87 10.69 -8.02
N ASP A 39 -7.74 10.93 -7.06
CA ASP A 39 -7.37 11.29 -5.69
C ASP A 39 -7.06 10.09 -4.78
N PHE A 40 -7.04 8.87 -5.34
CA PHE A 40 -6.76 7.68 -4.57
C PHE A 40 -5.45 7.01 -4.95
N VAL A 41 -4.76 6.52 -3.94
CA VAL A 41 -3.57 5.68 -4.06
C VAL A 41 -3.91 4.28 -3.57
N PHE A 42 -3.70 3.32 -4.44
CA PHE A 42 -3.90 1.90 -4.18
C PHE A 42 -2.52 1.27 -4.00
N VAL A 43 -2.26 0.72 -2.83
CA VAL A 43 -1.02 -0.02 -2.57
C VAL A 43 -1.34 -1.51 -2.63
N GLY A 44 -0.58 -2.25 -3.43
CA GLY A 44 -0.71 -3.69 -3.57
C GLY A 44 -0.27 -4.44 -2.32
N GLY A 45 -0.36 -5.75 -2.33
CA GLY A 45 0.05 -6.57 -1.20
C GLY A 45 1.53 -6.39 -0.87
N MET A 46 1.80 -5.79 0.28
CA MET A 46 3.15 -5.59 0.79
C MET A 46 3.48 -6.64 1.84
N GLN A 47 4.53 -7.39 1.59
CA GLN A 47 5.12 -8.34 2.52
C GLN A 47 6.23 -7.69 3.34
N GLY A 48 6.71 -8.39 4.36
CA GLY A 48 7.82 -7.93 5.21
C GLY A 48 9.20 -8.09 4.56
N VAL A 49 9.34 -7.68 3.30
CA VAL A 49 10.58 -7.70 2.54
C VAL A 49 11.40 -6.45 2.84
N ASP A 50 12.67 -6.63 3.17
CA ASP A 50 13.61 -5.51 3.32
C ASP A 50 14.01 -4.98 1.94
N PRO A 51 13.76 -3.70 1.63
CA PRO A 51 14.13 -3.11 0.34
C PRO A 51 15.63 -3.14 0.03
N ALA A 52 16.48 -3.15 1.07
CA ALA A 52 17.94 -3.16 0.88
C ALA A 52 18.48 -4.53 0.42
N THR A 53 17.86 -5.61 0.87
CA THR A 53 18.29 -6.99 0.57
C THR A 53 17.36 -7.73 -0.36
N ASN A 54 16.14 -7.24 -0.53
CA ASN A 54 15.01 -7.89 -1.22
C ASN A 54 14.68 -9.27 -0.63
N ALA A 55 14.91 -9.45 0.66
CA ALA A 55 14.64 -10.67 1.41
C ALA A 55 13.67 -10.44 2.56
N LEU A 56 12.93 -11.47 2.96
CA LEU A 56 12.04 -11.42 4.11
C LEU A 56 12.82 -11.19 5.42
N VAL A 57 12.35 -10.24 6.21
CA VAL A 57 12.85 -10.03 7.58
C VAL A 57 12.52 -11.25 8.44
N GLN A 58 13.49 -11.76 9.20
CA GLN A 58 13.35 -13.05 9.88
C GLN A 58 12.48 -13.00 11.14
N ASP A 59 12.65 -11.97 11.98
CA ASP A 59 11.83 -11.82 13.20
C ASP A 59 10.37 -11.49 12.84
N PRO A 60 9.37 -12.24 13.34
CA PRO A 60 7.97 -12.02 12.99
C PRO A 60 7.44 -10.63 13.28
N GLN A 61 7.77 -10.05 14.43
CA GLN A 61 7.33 -8.69 14.80
C GLN A 61 7.94 -7.64 13.86
N ALA A 62 9.24 -7.75 13.62
CA ALA A 62 9.96 -6.86 12.71
C ALA A 62 9.50 -7.04 11.26
N ARG A 63 9.14 -8.26 10.86
CA ARG A 63 8.58 -8.56 9.53
C ARG A 63 7.22 -7.88 9.33
N ILE A 64 6.34 -7.95 10.29
CA ILE A 64 5.05 -7.26 10.25
C ILE A 64 5.25 -5.75 10.19
N LEU A 65 6.15 -5.19 11.01
CA LEU A 65 6.51 -3.78 10.92
C LEU A 65 7.03 -3.42 9.52
N ARG A 66 7.90 -4.24 8.94
CA ARG A 66 8.44 -4.02 7.61
C ARG A 66 7.35 -4.00 6.53
N ALA A 67 6.36 -4.88 6.60
CA ALA A 67 5.22 -4.87 5.69
C ALA A 67 4.46 -3.54 5.74
N PHE A 68 4.17 -3.04 6.92
CA PHE A 68 3.55 -1.71 7.11
C PHE A 68 4.43 -0.56 6.59
N LEU A 69 5.75 -0.63 6.83
CA LEU A 69 6.66 0.41 6.35
C LEU A 69 6.80 0.40 4.83
N ASN A 70 6.71 -0.76 4.18
CA ASN A 70 6.67 -0.87 2.73
C ASN A 70 5.38 -0.25 2.16
N LEU A 71 4.22 -0.54 2.77
CA LEU A 71 2.95 0.10 2.45
C LEU A 71 3.04 1.64 2.59
N LYS A 72 3.55 2.10 3.73
CA LYS A 72 3.73 3.53 4.04
C LYS A 72 4.58 4.24 3.00
N LEU A 73 5.72 3.64 2.61
CA LEU A 73 6.63 4.22 1.63
C LEU A 73 5.95 4.47 0.28
N ILE A 74 5.15 3.51 -0.19
CA ILE A 74 4.39 3.67 -1.46
C ILE A 74 3.35 4.79 -1.31
N ALA A 75 2.60 4.83 -0.23
CA ALA A 75 1.61 5.87 0.03
C ALA A 75 2.26 7.27 0.10
N GLU A 76 3.35 7.41 0.84
CA GLU A 76 4.09 8.67 1.00
C GLU A 76 4.71 9.18 -0.30
N SER A 77 5.08 8.31 -1.23
CA SER A 77 5.59 8.72 -2.54
C SER A 77 4.57 9.53 -3.35
N GLU A 78 3.29 9.40 -3.01
CA GLU A 78 2.17 10.10 -3.62
C GLU A 78 1.51 11.09 -2.65
N ARG A 79 2.23 11.53 -1.60
CA ARG A 79 1.81 12.52 -0.61
C ARG A 79 0.68 12.08 0.33
N ALA A 80 0.42 10.79 0.44
CA ALA A 80 -0.47 10.25 1.45
C ALA A 80 0.32 9.89 2.71
N SER A 81 -0.28 10.09 3.87
CA SER A 81 0.21 9.59 5.16
C SER A 81 -0.59 8.35 5.58
N LEU A 82 -0.17 7.68 6.64
CA LEU A 82 -0.95 6.57 7.20
C LEU A 82 -2.34 7.02 7.66
N GLN A 83 -2.49 8.28 8.11
CA GLN A 83 -3.76 8.86 8.52
C GLN A 83 -4.75 9.07 7.36
N ASP A 84 -4.25 9.09 6.12
CA ASP A 84 -5.07 9.18 4.91
C ASP A 84 -5.59 7.82 4.44
N CYS A 85 -5.30 6.76 5.18
CA CYS A 85 -5.74 5.40 4.85
C CYS A 85 -7.25 5.26 5.01
N VAL A 86 -7.94 4.94 3.92
CA VAL A 86 -9.40 4.75 3.89
C VAL A 86 -9.81 3.29 3.92
N ARG A 87 -8.88 2.39 3.64
CA ARG A 87 -9.09 0.94 3.69
C ARG A 87 -7.76 0.23 3.88
N LEU A 88 -7.77 -0.76 4.76
CA LEU A 88 -6.64 -1.66 5.02
C LEU A 88 -7.12 -3.11 4.99
N THR A 89 -6.40 -3.97 4.28
CA THR A 89 -6.61 -5.41 4.32
C THR A 89 -5.33 -6.08 4.77
N VAL A 90 -5.43 -6.95 5.75
CA VAL A 90 -4.30 -7.70 6.31
C VAL A 90 -4.57 -9.19 6.16
N TYR A 91 -3.67 -9.87 5.48
CA TYR A 91 -3.67 -11.31 5.30
C TYR A 91 -2.58 -11.89 6.21
N VAL A 92 -2.91 -12.90 7.00
CA VAL A 92 -1.97 -13.59 7.88
C VAL A 92 -2.06 -15.09 7.71
N SER A 93 -0.97 -15.80 7.92
CA SER A 93 -0.94 -17.26 7.83
C SER A 93 -1.45 -17.98 9.09
N ASP A 94 -1.57 -17.27 10.21
CA ASP A 94 -2.12 -17.75 11.46
C ASP A 94 -2.72 -16.56 12.21
N LEU A 95 -4.05 -16.45 12.15
CA LEU A 95 -4.76 -15.30 12.73
C LEU A 95 -4.60 -15.22 14.25
N LYS A 96 -4.65 -16.37 14.93
CA LYS A 96 -4.51 -16.42 16.39
C LYS A 96 -3.14 -15.94 16.84
N ARG A 97 -2.10 -16.32 16.11
CA ARG A 97 -0.70 -15.96 16.44
C ARG A 97 -0.36 -14.53 16.05
N PHE A 98 -0.74 -14.10 14.85
CA PHE A 98 -0.23 -12.85 14.28
C PHE A 98 -1.14 -11.64 14.47
N ALA A 99 -2.45 -11.81 14.70
CA ALA A 99 -3.34 -10.67 14.91
C ALA A 99 -2.90 -9.76 16.07
N PRO A 100 -2.49 -10.26 17.24
CA PRO A 100 -1.99 -9.40 18.32
C PRO A 100 -0.72 -8.61 17.93
N MET A 101 0.15 -9.20 17.10
CA MET A 101 1.37 -8.53 16.63
C MET A 101 1.03 -7.43 15.63
N VAL A 102 0.09 -7.69 14.71
CA VAL A 102 -0.42 -6.69 13.75
C VAL A 102 -1.07 -5.53 14.50
N ASP A 103 -1.92 -5.81 15.50
CA ASP A 103 -2.57 -4.77 16.30
C ASP A 103 -1.56 -3.87 17.00
N LYS A 104 -0.53 -4.48 17.59
CA LYS A 104 0.55 -3.74 18.26
C LYS A 104 1.29 -2.83 17.28
N VAL A 105 1.73 -3.35 16.15
CA VAL A 105 2.46 -2.57 15.13
C VAL A 105 1.59 -1.45 14.57
N GLN A 106 0.33 -1.73 14.27
CA GLN A 106 -0.59 -0.73 13.76
C GLN A 106 -0.83 0.38 14.78
N ALA A 107 -1.03 0.05 16.05
CA ALA A 107 -1.20 1.02 17.13
C ALA A 107 0.03 1.92 17.29
N GLU A 108 1.23 1.36 17.21
CA GLU A 108 2.49 2.10 17.30
C GLU A 108 2.64 3.07 16.11
N LEU A 109 2.34 2.63 14.89
CA LEU A 109 2.48 3.45 13.68
C LEU A 109 1.44 4.57 13.56
N TRP A 110 0.19 4.32 13.98
CA TRP A 110 -0.87 5.36 13.99
C TRP A 110 -0.80 6.25 15.22
N GLY A 111 -0.28 5.75 16.34
CA GLY A 111 -0.10 6.45 17.59
C GLY A 111 -1.38 6.61 18.41
N LYS A 112 -2.51 6.92 17.77
CA LYS A 112 -3.82 7.11 18.42
C LYS A 112 -4.97 6.94 17.42
N PRO A 113 -6.21 6.66 17.90
CA PRO A 113 -7.38 6.67 17.04
C PRO A 113 -7.63 8.08 16.43
N PRO A 114 -8.37 8.15 15.30
CA PRO A 114 -9.06 7.02 14.66
C PRO A 114 -8.12 6.12 13.87
N TYR A 115 -8.44 4.82 13.83
CA TYR A 115 -7.78 3.85 12.97
C TYR A 115 -8.57 3.65 11.67
N PRO A 116 -7.93 3.25 10.57
CA PRO A 116 -8.63 3.01 9.31
C PRO A 116 -9.57 1.79 9.41
N PRO A 117 -10.63 1.75 8.59
CA PRO A 117 -11.39 0.52 8.40
C PRO A 117 -10.45 -0.59 7.95
N ARG A 118 -10.50 -1.73 8.62
CA ARG A 118 -9.61 -2.86 8.36
C ARG A 118 -10.35 -4.18 8.30
N THR A 119 -9.95 -5.03 7.37
CA THR A 119 -10.28 -6.46 7.37
C THR A 119 -8.98 -7.24 7.62
N MET A 120 -9.01 -8.21 8.53
CA MET A 120 -7.92 -9.14 8.74
C MET A 120 -8.44 -10.57 8.58
N VAL A 121 -7.76 -11.36 7.76
CA VAL A 121 -8.16 -12.73 7.44
C VAL A 121 -6.97 -13.68 7.50
N GLU A 122 -7.24 -14.90 7.93
CA GLU A 122 -6.29 -15.99 7.79
C GLU A 122 -6.37 -16.56 6.38
N VAL A 123 -5.20 -16.78 5.78
CA VAL A 123 -5.07 -17.43 4.48
C VAL A 123 -4.20 -18.67 4.60
N ARG A 124 -4.44 -19.64 3.75
CA ARG A 124 -3.71 -20.90 3.79
C ARG A 124 -2.21 -20.72 3.53
N ARG A 125 -1.84 -19.82 2.63
CA ARG A 125 -0.45 -19.60 2.23
C ARG A 125 -0.29 -18.22 1.58
N LEU A 126 0.83 -17.59 1.84
CA LEU A 126 1.34 -16.42 1.15
C LEU A 126 2.60 -16.80 0.35
N PHE A 127 3.02 -15.95 -0.59
CA PHE A 127 4.27 -16.15 -1.32
C PHE A 127 5.45 -16.26 -0.35
N ASP A 128 6.41 -17.13 -0.68
CA ASP A 128 7.61 -17.43 0.12
C ASP A 128 7.29 -17.87 1.57
N ASP A 129 6.11 -18.50 1.76
CA ASP A 129 5.61 -18.91 3.07
C ASP A 129 5.63 -17.78 4.10
N ASP A 130 5.38 -16.53 3.64
CA ASP A 130 5.33 -15.39 4.52
C ASP A 130 4.16 -15.47 5.52
N ILE A 131 4.27 -14.71 6.59
CA ILE A 131 3.30 -14.68 7.69
C ILE A 131 2.27 -13.56 7.55
N VAL A 132 2.57 -12.53 6.73
CA VAL A 132 1.76 -11.32 6.58
C VAL A 132 1.86 -10.74 5.19
N GLU A 133 0.75 -10.22 4.71
CA GLU A 133 0.67 -9.37 3.52
C GLU A 133 -0.39 -8.29 3.76
N ILE A 134 -0.12 -7.06 3.36
CA ILE A 134 -0.98 -5.92 3.65
C ILE A 134 -1.21 -5.11 2.38
N ASP A 135 -2.45 -4.85 2.04
CA ASP A 135 -2.82 -3.87 1.02
C ASP A 135 -3.57 -2.68 1.65
N GLY A 136 -3.59 -1.57 0.96
CA GLY A 136 -4.28 -0.37 1.45
C GLY A 136 -4.71 0.58 0.35
N VAL A 137 -5.73 1.37 0.67
CA VAL A 137 -6.21 2.46 -0.18
C VAL A 137 -6.10 3.75 0.63
N PHE A 138 -5.55 4.79 0.00
CA PHE A 138 -5.29 6.09 0.63
C PHE A 138 -5.97 7.20 -0.17
N TYR A 139 -6.50 8.19 0.53
CA TYR A 139 -7.00 9.43 -0.06
C TYR A 139 -5.88 10.48 -0.09
N ALA A 140 -5.49 10.89 -1.28
CA ALA A 140 -4.38 11.82 -1.51
C ALA A 140 -4.71 12.75 -2.68
N PRO A 141 -5.53 13.79 -2.47
CA PRO A 141 -5.95 14.69 -3.54
C PRO A 141 -4.76 15.37 -4.20
N ILE A 142 -4.79 15.45 -5.53
CA ILE A 142 -3.68 15.94 -6.35
C ILE A 142 -3.48 17.43 -6.19
N SER A 143 -4.54 18.19 -5.96
CA SER A 143 -4.51 19.64 -5.71
C SER A 143 -5.77 20.10 -4.99
N LYS A 144 -5.62 21.13 -4.20
CA LYS A 144 -6.68 22.09 -3.92
C LYS A 144 -6.41 23.34 -4.74
#